data_42ec76db69cd38d0ce26d518feb4c457
#
_entry.id   42ec76db69cd38d0ce26d518feb4c457
#
_cell.length_a   1.000
_cell.length_b   1.000
_cell.length_c   1.000
_cell.angle_alpha   90.00
_cell.angle_beta   90.00
_cell.angle_gamma   90.00
#
_symmetry.space_group_name_H-M   'P 1'
#
loop_
_entity.id
_entity.type
_entity.pdbx_description
1 polymer ?
#
loop_
_entity_poly.entity_id
_entity_poly.type
_entity_poly.pdbx_seq_one_letter_code
_entity_poly.pdbx_strand_id
1 'polypeptide(L)'
;VASPYFNRREELSVLLEYLLRHWPDFVNVKRQAAFQAAFPNQAFDEKQCRYLLSDLTQLIETFWAVEKWKQSDRQSDLALLESASERQSEKTYRKVNRRLAHELSEPETIVDSRFFLDQLHWSEASEKHFARSRVRQFDDSVQRASDNLDRYYFLQKLKFACGMVARQAIFKGDYDLGLSEHWIAHLAE
;
A
#
# COMPACT_ATOMS: atom_id res chain seq x y z
N VAL A 1 9.92 5.29 -19.75
CA VAL A 1 8.51 5.14 -19.34
C VAL A 1 7.68 4.42 -20.40
N ALA A 2 8.12 3.30 -20.90
CA ALA A 2 7.33 2.50 -21.84
C ALA A 2 6.56 1.40 -21.08
N SER A 3 5.39 1.72 -20.56
CA SER A 3 4.50 0.74 -19.95
C SER A 3 3.25 0.56 -20.79
N PRO A 4 2.98 -0.65 -21.33
CA PRO A 4 1.76 -0.91 -22.08
C PRO A 4 0.49 -0.77 -21.23
N TYR A 5 0.65 -0.74 -19.90
CA TYR A 5 -0.47 -0.56 -18.98
C TYR A 5 -0.86 0.91 -18.79
N PHE A 6 0.14 1.82 -18.72
CA PHE A 6 -0.09 3.24 -18.46
C PHE A 6 -0.13 4.08 -19.74
N ASN A 7 0.48 3.64 -20.84
CA ASN A 7 0.60 4.41 -22.09
C ASN A 7 -0.45 4.00 -23.13
N ARG A 8 -1.71 3.87 -22.72
CA ARG A 8 -2.80 3.52 -23.64
C ARG A 8 -3.29 4.68 -24.51
N ARG A 9 -3.02 5.91 -24.07
CA ARG A 9 -3.43 7.15 -24.73
C ARG A 9 -2.19 7.95 -25.07
N GLU A 10 -1.91 8.04 -26.37
CA GLU A 10 -0.71 8.70 -26.90
C GLU A 10 -0.67 10.19 -26.52
N GLU A 11 -1.81 10.86 -26.57
CA GLU A 11 -1.94 12.28 -26.22
C GLU A 11 -1.50 12.58 -24.76
N LEU A 12 -1.72 11.65 -23.81
CA LEU A 12 -1.24 11.81 -22.43
C LEU A 12 0.27 11.65 -22.32
N SER A 13 0.86 10.73 -23.09
CA SER A 13 2.30 10.55 -23.14
C SER A 13 3.00 11.76 -23.72
N VAL A 14 2.48 12.30 -24.81
CA VAL A 14 3.01 13.51 -25.46
C VAL A 14 2.89 14.73 -24.53
N LEU A 15 1.75 14.88 -23.85
CA LEU A 15 1.56 15.94 -22.87
C LEU A 15 2.57 15.84 -21.72
N LEU A 16 2.79 14.62 -21.18
CA LEU A 16 3.78 14.40 -20.13
C LEU A 16 5.20 14.76 -20.60
N GLU A 17 5.59 14.33 -21.79
CA GLU A 17 6.90 14.67 -22.36
C GLU A 17 7.07 16.18 -22.56
N TYR A 18 6.02 16.85 -23.03
CA TYR A 18 6.02 18.30 -23.14
C TYR A 18 6.24 18.97 -21.77
N LEU A 19 5.53 18.54 -20.72
CA LEU A 19 5.67 19.10 -19.38
C LEU A 19 7.05 18.81 -18.79
N LEU A 20 7.60 17.61 -18.99
CA LEU A 20 8.92 17.23 -18.48
C LEU A 20 10.07 18.07 -19.08
N ARG A 21 9.94 18.57 -20.31
CA ARG A 21 10.91 19.50 -20.90
C ARG A 21 10.98 20.85 -20.19
N HIS A 22 9.95 21.20 -19.42
CA HIS A 22 9.84 22.46 -18.68
C HIS A 22 10.07 22.26 -17.16
N TRP A 23 10.45 21.06 -16.76
CA TRP A 23 10.80 20.76 -15.37
C TRP A 23 12.14 21.44 -15.00
N PRO A 24 12.35 21.97 -13.77
CA PRO A 24 11.44 21.91 -12.62
C PRO A 24 10.49 23.12 -12.51
N ASP A 25 10.78 24.22 -13.20
CA ASP A 25 10.18 25.53 -12.88
C ASP A 25 8.83 25.81 -13.55
N PHE A 26 8.50 25.12 -14.62
CA PHE A 26 7.25 25.27 -15.41
C PHE A 26 6.89 26.74 -15.81
N VAL A 27 7.84 27.68 -15.72
CA VAL A 27 7.62 29.14 -15.83
C VAL A 27 7.02 29.53 -17.17
N ASN A 28 7.29 28.79 -18.24
CA ASN A 28 6.84 29.12 -19.60
C ASN A 28 5.77 28.18 -20.15
N VAL A 29 5.17 27.35 -19.29
CA VAL A 29 4.12 26.42 -19.72
C VAL A 29 2.79 27.16 -19.92
N LYS A 30 2.39 27.31 -21.18
CA LYS A 30 1.06 27.85 -21.53
C LYS A 30 0.11 26.69 -21.83
N ARG A 31 -1.13 26.75 -21.29
CA ARG A 31 -2.16 25.72 -21.52
C ARG A 31 -2.40 25.44 -22.99
N GLN A 32 -2.42 26.49 -23.80
CA GLN A 32 -2.61 26.37 -25.23
C GLN A 32 -1.48 25.59 -25.92
N ALA A 33 -0.22 25.85 -25.55
CA ALA A 33 0.93 25.12 -26.09
C ALA A 33 0.97 23.66 -25.63
N ALA A 34 0.62 23.39 -24.38
CA ALA A 34 0.47 22.04 -23.85
C ALA A 34 -0.62 21.24 -24.57
N PHE A 35 -1.77 21.86 -24.82
CA PHE A 35 -2.86 21.27 -25.59
C PHE A 35 -2.47 20.98 -27.05
N GLN A 36 -1.82 21.95 -27.73
CA GLN A 36 -1.37 21.78 -29.11
C GLN A 36 -0.27 20.71 -29.25
N ALA A 37 0.56 20.50 -28.23
CA ALA A 37 1.52 19.40 -28.22
C ALA A 37 0.82 18.03 -28.27
N ALA A 38 -0.27 17.87 -27.52
CA ALA A 38 -1.06 16.62 -27.49
C ALA A 38 -2.00 16.49 -28.72
N PHE A 39 -2.51 17.62 -29.25
CA PHE A 39 -3.46 17.68 -30.37
C PHE A 39 -2.99 18.70 -31.43
N PRO A 40 -1.98 18.38 -32.26
CA PRO A 40 -1.37 19.34 -33.19
C PRO A 40 -2.35 19.93 -34.23
N ASN A 41 -3.38 19.20 -34.60
CA ASN A 41 -4.32 19.54 -35.65
C ASN A 41 -5.69 20.03 -35.14
N GLN A 42 -5.80 20.34 -33.83
CA GLN A 42 -7.06 20.79 -33.26
C GLN A 42 -6.97 22.25 -32.79
N ALA A 43 -8.08 22.99 -32.94
CA ALA A 43 -8.17 24.30 -32.27
C ALA A 43 -8.20 24.12 -30.75
N PHE A 44 -7.63 25.10 -30.04
CA PHE A 44 -7.60 25.07 -28.60
C PHE A 44 -9.01 25.08 -28.00
N ASP A 45 -9.32 24.08 -27.17
CA ASP A 45 -10.54 23.98 -26.38
C ASP A 45 -10.18 23.91 -24.89
N GLU A 46 -10.60 24.93 -24.14
CA GLU A 46 -10.31 25.05 -22.70
C GLU A 46 -10.92 23.88 -21.88
N LYS A 47 -12.10 23.42 -22.25
CA LYS A 47 -12.78 22.31 -21.58
C LYS A 47 -12.04 21.00 -21.81
N GLN A 48 -11.68 20.72 -23.07
CA GLN A 48 -10.92 19.52 -23.42
C GLN A 48 -9.51 19.55 -22.80
N CYS A 49 -8.86 20.72 -22.75
CA CYS A 49 -7.57 20.87 -22.09
C CYS A 49 -7.64 20.55 -20.59
N ARG A 50 -8.68 21.00 -19.88
CA ARG A 50 -8.89 20.65 -18.47
C ARG A 50 -9.08 19.16 -18.27
N TYR A 51 -9.86 18.50 -19.10
CA TYR A 51 -10.02 17.04 -19.02
C TYR A 51 -8.72 16.31 -19.29
N LEU A 52 -7.95 16.72 -20.29
CA LEU A 52 -6.66 16.11 -20.60
C LEU A 52 -5.67 16.21 -19.42
N LEU A 53 -5.61 17.38 -18.77
CA LEU A 53 -4.77 17.59 -17.59
C LEU A 53 -5.26 16.76 -16.38
N SER A 54 -6.58 16.68 -16.19
CA SER A 54 -7.17 15.84 -15.13
C SER A 54 -6.87 14.36 -15.35
N ASP A 55 -7.00 13.87 -16.57
CA ASP A 55 -6.69 12.48 -16.94
C ASP A 55 -5.21 12.18 -16.72
N LEU A 56 -4.31 13.11 -17.07
CA LEU A 56 -2.87 12.95 -16.81
C LEU A 56 -2.59 12.91 -15.30
N THR A 57 -3.20 13.78 -14.52
CA THR A 57 -3.06 13.77 -13.05
C THR A 57 -3.50 12.42 -12.49
N GLN A 58 -4.67 11.92 -12.85
CA GLN A 58 -5.19 10.63 -12.41
C GLN A 58 -4.26 9.46 -12.83
N LEU A 59 -3.67 9.54 -14.02
CA LEU A 59 -2.71 8.54 -14.49
C LEU A 59 -1.44 8.54 -13.63
N ILE A 60 -0.91 9.72 -13.29
CA ILE A 60 0.26 9.88 -12.43
C ILE A 60 -0.04 9.36 -11.00
N GLU A 61 -1.19 9.71 -10.43
CA GLU A 61 -1.62 9.23 -9.12
C GLU A 61 -1.74 7.69 -9.09
N THR A 62 -2.32 7.12 -10.13
CA THR A 62 -2.41 5.66 -10.29
C THR A 62 -1.02 5.02 -10.39
N PHE A 63 -0.13 5.65 -11.15
CA PHE A 63 1.26 5.17 -11.27
C PHE A 63 1.97 5.19 -9.92
N TRP A 64 1.87 6.26 -9.14
CA TRP A 64 2.47 6.36 -7.80
C TRP A 64 1.93 5.29 -6.85
N ALA A 65 0.61 5.04 -6.88
CA ALA A 65 0.00 4.00 -6.06
C ALA A 65 0.54 2.61 -6.41
N VAL A 66 0.63 2.29 -7.70
CA VAL A 66 1.16 1.00 -8.17
C VAL A 66 2.67 0.89 -7.90
N GLU A 67 3.43 1.96 -8.07
CA GLU A 67 4.86 1.98 -7.77
C GLU A 67 5.10 1.74 -6.28
N LYS A 68 4.36 2.44 -5.42
CA LYS A 68 4.45 2.25 -3.97
C LYS A 68 4.08 0.84 -3.54
N TRP A 69 3.06 0.26 -4.14
CA TRP A 69 2.65 -1.12 -3.88
C TRP A 69 3.74 -2.13 -4.29
N LYS A 70 4.38 -1.93 -5.45
CA LYS A 70 5.47 -2.78 -5.95
C LYS A 70 6.78 -2.70 -5.14
N GLN A 71 6.99 -1.61 -4.38
CA GLN A 71 8.15 -1.48 -3.50
C GLN A 71 8.11 -2.44 -2.30
N SER A 72 6.97 -3.05 -2.01
CA SER A 72 6.80 -4.03 -0.95
C SER A 72 6.53 -5.40 -1.55
N ASP A 73 7.57 -6.21 -1.68
CA ASP A 73 7.45 -7.59 -2.19
C ASP A 73 6.45 -8.40 -1.36
N ARG A 74 6.48 -8.21 -0.04
CA ARG A 74 5.59 -8.91 0.90
C ARG A 74 4.11 -8.55 0.70
N GLN A 75 3.78 -7.27 0.48
CA GLN A 75 2.40 -6.86 0.18
C GLN A 75 1.92 -7.41 -1.17
N SER A 76 2.80 -7.42 -2.16
CA SER A 76 2.53 -8.03 -3.47
C SER A 76 2.26 -9.52 -3.34
N ASP A 77 3.02 -10.22 -2.48
CA ASP A 77 2.86 -11.64 -2.23
C ASP A 77 1.57 -11.96 -1.46
N LEU A 78 1.22 -11.17 -0.45
CA LEU A 78 -0.05 -11.30 0.27
C LEU A 78 -1.25 -11.14 -0.69
N ALA A 79 -1.25 -10.11 -1.53
CA ALA A 79 -2.29 -9.91 -2.52
C ALA A 79 -2.33 -11.04 -3.58
N LEU A 80 -1.17 -11.55 -3.99
CA LEU A 80 -1.08 -12.69 -4.91
C LEU A 80 -1.58 -13.98 -4.27
N LEU A 81 -1.30 -14.20 -2.98
CA LEU A 81 -1.79 -15.35 -2.22
C LEU A 81 -3.32 -15.37 -2.18
N GLU A 82 -3.93 -14.23 -1.81
CA GLU A 82 -5.37 -14.06 -1.75
C GLU A 82 -6.02 -14.27 -3.13
N SER A 83 -5.46 -13.63 -4.17
CA SER A 83 -5.91 -13.78 -5.56
C SER A 83 -5.79 -15.23 -6.09
N ALA A 84 -4.72 -15.93 -5.71
CA ALA A 84 -4.53 -17.34 -6.09
C ALA A 84 -5.55 -18.26 -5.40
N SER A 85 -5.88 -17.99 -4.12
CA SER A 85 -6.92 -18.68 -3.40
C SER A 85 -8.30 -18.48 -4.04
N GLU A 86 -8.65 -17.25 -4.39
CA GLU A 86 -9.93 -16.92 -5.03
C GLU A 86 -10.09 -17.60 -6.40
N ARG A 87 -9.01 -17.64 -7.17
CA ARG A 87 -8.98 -18.28 -8.51
C ARG A 87 -8.75 -19.78 -8.46
N GLN A 88 -8.67 -20.37 -7.27
CA GLN A 88 -8.41 -21.81 -7.05
C GLN A 88 -7.10 -22.28 -7.74
N SER A 89 -6.11 -21.39 -7.85
CA SER A 89 -4.80 -21.70 -8.41
C SER A 89 -3.88 -22.31 -7.35
N GLU A 90 -4.08 -23.57 -7.04
CA GLU A 90 -3.39 -24.30 -5.97
C GLU A 90 -1.86 -24.25 -6.12
N LYS A 91 -1.34 -24.39 -7.35
CA LYS A 91 0.10 -24.30 -7.62
C LYS A 91 0.68 -22.93 -7.25
N THR A 92 -0.01 -21.85 -7.62
CA THR A 92 0.41 -20.48 -7.31
C THR A 92 0.30 -20.23 -5.81
N TYR A 93 -0.81 -20.64 -5.20
CA TYR A 93 -1.03 -20.52 -3.77
C TYR A 93 0.11 -21.15 -2.97
N ARG A 94 0.42 -22.43 -3.22
CA ARG A 94 1.50 -23.15 -2.51
C ARG A 94 2.86 -22.51 -2.69
N LYS A 95 3.16 -22.01 -3.90
CA LYS A 95 4.44 -21.34 -4.17
C LYS A 95 4.57 -20.07 -3.34
N VAL A 96 3.55 -19.21 -3.34
CA VAL A 96 3.56 -17.93 -2.63
C VAL A 96 3.50 -18.15 -1.12
N ASN A 97 2.65 -19.06 -0.66
CA ASN A 97 2.54 -19.40 0.76
C ASN A 97 3.88 -19.88 1.36
N ARG A 98 4.64 -20.69 0.63
CA ARG A 98 5.98 -21.14 1.08
C ARG A 98 6.96 -19.96 1.20
N ARG A 99 6.92 -19.01 0.27
CA ARG A 99 7.77 -17.82 0.31
C ARG A 99 7.43 -16.94 1.50
N LEU A 100 6.15 -16.63 1.71
CA LEU A 100 5.67 -15.87 2.86
C LEU A 100 5.99 -16.58 4.18
N ALA A 101 5.81 -17.90 4.25
CA ALA A 101 6.16 -18.68 5.43
C ALA A 101 7.65 -18.54 5.78
N HIS A 102 8.54 -18.58 4.81
CA HIS A 102 9.97 -18.36 5.04
C HIS A 102 10.27 -16.96 5.55
N GLU A 103 9.77 -15.93 4.86
CA GLU A 103 10.01 -14.53 5.20
C GLU A 103 9.40 -14.09 6.54
N LEU A 104 8.25 -14.67 6.92
CA LEU A 104 7.53 -14.31 8.13
C LEU A 104 7.86 -15.20 9.34
N SER A 105 8.59 -16.31 9.15
CA SER A 105 9.02 -17.18 10.25
C SER A 105 10.39 -16.80 10.81
N GLU A 106 11.27 -16.25 9.97
CA GLU A 106 12.64 -15.90 10.33
C GLU A 106 12.94 -14.44 9.93
N PRO A 107 12.51 -13.46 10.73
CA PRO A 107 12.77 -12.07 10.40
C PRO A 107 14.27 -11.75 10.50
N GLU A 108 14.87 -11.32 9.38
CA GLU A 108 16.29 -10.90 9.34
C GLU A 108 16.55 -9.56 10.05
N THR A 109 15.48 -8.82 10.39
CA THR A 109 15.55 -7.46 10.91
C THR A 109 14.70 -7.26 12.15
N ILE A 110 14.75 -6.05 12.71
CA ILE A 110 13.95 -5.67 13.88
C ILE A 110 12.46 -5.88 13.58
N VAL A 111 11.80 -6.65 14.42
CA VAL A 111 10.37 -6.92 14.35
C VAL A 111 9.61 -5.69 14.82
N ASP A 112 8.79 -5.12 13.95
CA ASP A 112 7.93 -3.99 14.22
C ASP A 112 6.43 -4.36 14.14
N SER A 113 5.55 -3.39 14.39
CA SER A 113 4.10 -3.61 14.29
C SER A 113 3.67 -4.01 12.87
N ARG A 114 4.39 -3.57 11.84
CA ARG A 114 4.09 -3.89 10.45
C ARG A 114 4.31 -5.37 10.16
N PHE A 115 5.36 -5.95 10.73
CA PHE A 115 5.64 -7.38 10.62
C PHE A 115 4.47 -8.23 11.15
N PHE A 116 3.91 -7.88 12.31
CA PHE A 116 2.77 -8.61 12.87
C PHE A 116 1.47 -8.38 12.08
N LEU A 117 1.29 -7.21 11.47
CA LEU A 117 0.19 -6.97 10.56
C LEU A 117 0.28 -7.85 9.31
N ASP A 118 1.47 -8.00 8.73
CA ASP A 118 1.68 -8.88 7.58
C ASP A 118 1.48 -10.36 7.95
N GLN A 119 1.90 -10.79 9.16
CA GLN A 119 1.60 -12.13 9.68
C GLN A 119 0.10 -12.36 9.93
N LEU A 120 -0.62 -11.34 10.40
CA LEU A 120 -2.07 -11.39 10.56
C LEU A 120 -2.74 -11.60 9.20
N HIS A 121 -2.44 -10.78 8.20
CA HIS A 121 -3.00 -10.91 6.85
C HIS A 121 -2.68 -12.26 6.22
N TRP A 122 -1.46 -12.77 6.41
CA TRP A 122 -1.09 -14.10 5.93
C TRP A 122 -1.91 -15.22 6.61
N SER A 123 -2.12 -15.12 7.93
CA SER A 123 -2.93 -16.09 8.69
C SER A 123 -4.40 -16.06 8.28
N GLU A 124 -4.98 -14.87 8.07
CA GLU A 124 -6.35 -14.71 7.56
C GLU A 124 -6.51 -15.25 6.14
N ALA A 125 -5.55 -15.03 5.25
CA ALA A 125 -5.57 -15.59 3.90
C ALA A 125 -5.47 -17.12 3.93
N SER A 126 -4.69 -17.67 4.86
CA SER A 126 -4.55 -19.12 5.06
C SER A 126 -5.86 -19.72 5.60
N GLU A 127 -6.49 -19.09 6.58
CA GLU A 127 -7.78 -19.50 7.11
C GLU A 127 -8.86 -19.52 6.02
N LYS A 128 -8.98 -18.43 5.26
CA LYS A 128 -9.96 -18.34 4.14
C LYS A 128 -9.72 -19.43 3.09
N HIS A 129 -8.45 -19.77 2.80
CA HIS A 129 -8.12 -20.84 1.88
C HIS A 129 -8.50 -22.22 2.45
N PHE A 130 -8.16 -22.46 3.71
CA PHE A 130 -8.51 -23.69 4.42
C PHE A 130 -10.02 -23.90 4.52
N ALA A 131 -10.77 -22.88 4.89
CA ALA A 131 -12.24 -22.93 4.98
C ALA A 131 -12.92 -23.31 3.65
N ARG A 132 -12.31 -22.94 2.50
CA ARG A 132 -12.78 -23.35 1.16
C ARG A 132 -12.42 -24.80 0.82
N SER A 133 -11.38 -25.39 1.43
CA SER A 133 -10.84 -26.73 1.11
C SER A 133 -11.73 -27.74 1.75
N ARG A 134 -12.78 -28.01 1.93
CA ARG A 134 -13.64 -29.07 2.52
C ARG A 134 -12.88 -30.12 3.38
N VAL A 135 -11.64 -29.83 3.78
CA VAL A 135 -10.83 -30.70 4.63
C VAL A 135 -11.26 -30.50 6.08
N ARG A 136 -11.66 -31.58 6.75
CA ARG A 136 -12.00 -31.57 8.18
C ARG A 136 -10.77 -31.96 9.00
N GLN A 137 -9.81 -31.05 9.09
CA GLN A 137 -8.60 -31.21 9.89
C GLN A 137 -8.42 -29.97 10.77
N PHE A 138 -7.78 -30.13 11.90
CA PHE A 138 -7.41 -28.98 12.74
C PHE A 138 -6.45 -28.07 11.94
N ASP A 139 -6.74 -26.78 11.97
CA ASP A 139 -5.92 -25.73 11.39
C ASP A 139 -5.69 -24.64 12.45
N ASP A 140 -4.45 -24.24 12.61
CA ASP A 140 -4.03 -23.24 13.60
C ASP A 140 -4.04 -21.80 13.06
N SER A 141 -4.47 -21.60 11.81
CA SER A 141 -4.42 -20.27 11.17
C SER A 141 -5.27 -19.24 11.93
N VAL A 142 -6.43 -19.63 12.46
CA VAL A 142 -7.29 -18.75 13.28
C VAL A 142 -6.58 -18.34 14.57
N GLN A 143 -5.92 -19.29 15.25
CA GLN A 143 -5.17 -18.97 16.47
C GLN A 143 -4.01 -18.03 16.15
N ARG A 144 -3.25 -18.31 15.09
CA ARG A 144 -2.16 -17.43 14.65
C ARG A 144 -2.66 -16.04 14.27
N ALA A 145 -3.82 -15.94 13.63
CA ALA A 145 -4.42 -14.64 13.32
C ALA A 145 -4.76 -13.85 14.58
N SER A 146 -5.38 -14.50 15.59
CA SER A 146 -5.68 -13.89 16.88
C SER A 146 -4.40 -13.40 17.59
N ASP A 147 -3.39 -14.26 17.71
CA ASP A 147 -2.15 -13.93 18.40
C ASP A 147 -1.38 -12.77 17.71
N ASN A 148 -1.40 -12.75 16.39
CA ASN A 148 -0.75 -11.68 15.62
C ASN A 148 -1.53 -10.36 15.67
N LEU A 149 -2.87 -10.42 15.77
CA LEU A 149 -3.70 -9.24 16.01
C LEU A 149 -3.36 -8.61 17.35
N ASP A 150 -3.24 -9.41 18.41
CA ASP A 150 -2.89 -8.93 19.75
C ASP A 150 -1.50 -8.25 19.74
N ARG A 151 -0.50 -8.91 19.14
CA ARG A 151 0.87 -8.35 19.02
C ARG A 151 0.89 -7.05 18.21
N TYR A 152 0.21 -7.03 17.07
CA TYR A 152 0.09 -5.82 16.25
C TYR A 152 -0.56 -4.69 17.03
N TYR A 153 -1.72 -4.97 17.66
CA TYR A 153 -2.48 -3.99 18.41
C TYR A 153 -1.65 -3.40 19.57
N PHE A 154 -1.02 -4.27 20.34
CA PHE A 154 -0.22 -3.86 21.48
C PHE A 154 0.95 -2.95 21.07
N LEU A 155 1.76 -3.36 20.09
CA LEU A 155 2.89 -2.58 19.60
C LEU A 155 2.45 -1.26 18.98
N GLN A 156 1.36 -1.28 18.22
CA GLN A 156 0.85 -0.07 17.58
C GLN A 156 0.30 0.93 18.62
N LYS A 157 -0.38 0.44 19.64
CA LYS A 157 -0.86 1.27 20.76
C LYS A 157 0.29 1.89 21.54
N LEU A 158 1.33 1.13 21.86
CA LEU A 158 2.53 1.65 22.52
C LEU A 158 3.24 2.72 21.68
N LYS A 159 3.37 2.50 20.38
CA LYS A 159 3.95 3.48 19.45
C LYS A 159 3.18 4.80 19.48
N PHE A 160 1.85 4.74 19.47
CA PHE A 160 1.02 5.95 19.56
C PHE A 160 1.13 6.60 20.94
N ALA A 161 1.12 5.83 22.02
CA ALA A 161 1.29 6.36 23.38
C ALA A 161 2.63 7.11 23.52
N CYS A 162 3.73 6.53 23.06
CA CYS A 162 5.04 7.20 23.02
C CYS A 162 4.99 8.51 22.22
N GLY A 163 4.32 8.51 21.07
CA GLY A 163 4.15 9.70 20.25
C GLY A 163 3.30 10.78 20.93
N MET A 164 2.24 10.40 21.67
CA MET A 164 1.40 11.31 22.44
C MET A 164 2.21 11.94 23.58
N VAL A 165 2.93 11.15 24.38
CA VAL A 165 3.78 11.64 25.47
C VAL A 165 4.84 12.61 24.96
N ALA A 166 5.52 12.26 23.86
CA ALA A 166 6.52 13.13 23.26
C ALA A 166 5.91 14.47 22.79
N ARG A 167 4.69 14.48 22.24
CA ARG A 167 4.00 15.70 21.82
C ARG A 167 3.51 16.54 22.99
N GLN A 168 3.03 15.93 24.08
CA GLN A 168 2.65 16.64 25.31
C GLN A 168 3.83 17.40 25.91
N ALA A 169 5.06 16.88 25.80
CA ALA A 169 6.25 17.58 26.25
C ALA A 169 6.57 18.87 25.46
N ILE A 170 6.09 18.95 24.20
CA ILE A 170 6.37 20.09 23.29
C ILE A 170 5.17 21.04 23.21
N PHE A 171 3.97 20.50 23.14
CA PHE A 171 2.73 21.26 22.94
C PHE A 171 1.86 21.19 24.20
N LYS A 172 1.26 22.35 24.58
CA LYS A 172 0.24 22.37 25.64
C LYS A 172 -1.03 21.67 25.16
N GLY A 173 -1.19 20.41 25.49
CA GLY A 173 -2.38 19.64 25.17
C GLY A 173 -2.32 18.30 25.87
N ASP A 174 -3.44 17.84 26.42
CA ASP A 174 -3.54 16.55 27.09
C ASP A 174 -4.08 15.50 26.11
N TYR A 175 -3.38 14.39 26.00
CA TYR A 175 -3.83 13.20 25.28
C TYR A 175 -4.33 12.16 26.27
N ASP A 176 -5.46 11.55 25.97
CA ASP A 176 -5.93 10.36 26.69
C ASP A 176 -5.17 9.12 26.16
N LEU A 177 -4.35 8.54 26.98
CA LEU A 177 -3.61 7.33 26.65
C LEU A 177 -4.48 6.05 26.66
N GLY A 178 -5.67 6.13 27.27
CA GLY A 178 -6.62 5.03 27.36
C GLY A 178 -6.01 3.77 27.94
N LEU A 179 -6.22 2.61 27.30
CA LEU A 179 -5.68 1.33 27.76
C LEU A 179 -4.14 1.30 27.87
N SER A 180 -3.43 2.15 27.15
CA SER A 180 -1.96 2.19 27.18
C SER A 180 -1.43 2.68 28.52
N GLU A 181 -2.19 3.47 29.28
CA GLU A 181 -1.82 3.94 30.59
C GLU A 181 -1.66 2.81 31.60
N HIS A 182 -2.60 1.85 31.60
CA HIS A 182 -2.53 0.65 32.45
C HIS A 182 -1.34 -0.24 32.10
N TRP A 183 -1.03 -0.39 30.83
CA TRP A 183 0.11 -1.21 30.40
C TRP A 183 1.45 -0.58 30.79
N ILE A 184 1.58 0.74 30.60
CA ILE A 184 2.81 1.47 30.98
C ILE A 184 3.02 1.41 32.50
N ALA A 185 1.96 1.58 33.28
CA ALA A 185 2.05 1.48 34.75
C ALA A 185 2.51 0.07 35.18
N HIS A 186 1.94 -0.99 34.59
CA HIS A 186 2.30 -2.38 34.93
C HIS A 186 3.74 -2.79 34.50
N LEU A 187 4.29 -2.17 33.46
CA LEU A 187 5.66 -2.40 33.01
C LEU A 187 6.71 -1.61 33.84
N ALA A 188 6.27 -0.64 34.64
CA ALA A 188 7.12 0.18 35.48
C ALA A 188 7.27 -0.37 36.94
N GLU A 189 6.47 -1.37 37.29
CA GLU A 189 6.56 -2.17 38.53
C GLU A 189 7.57 -3.35 38.38
#